data_bef9e27479b8014e8f1b7c8d1e001719
#
_entry.id   bef9e27479b8014e8f1b7c8d1e001719
#
_cell.length_a   1.000
_cell.length_b   1.000
_cell.length_c   1.000
_cell.angle_alpha   90.00
_cell.angle_beta   90.00
_cell.angle_gamma   90.00
#
_symmetry.space_group_name_H-M   'P 1'
#
loop_
_entity.id
_entity.type
_entity.pdbx_description
1 polymer ?
#
loop_
_entity_poly.entity_id
_entity_poly.type
_entity_poly.pdbx_seq_one_letter_code
_entity_poly.pdbx_strand_id
1 'polypeptide(L)'
;MGEDGELLLAYSRNGDQQSLSELVRRHSAWMQALLRSLLPDAADADDAFQTTWIKVIRSASSYRGGNARAYLAAAARSVAIDRLRRGGRTVSLDAEEGEGAEAAANAAAAGPNPGEAFESKATSEDVRRAVRMLPDGPRQVLLLRIEGELAFREIAAELGIPLGTALTWMRTATQKLREMLGEGK
;
A
#
# COMPACT_ATOMS: atom_id res chain seq x y z
N MET A 1 0.74 3.23 20.99
CA MET A 1 1.81 2.88 20.03
C MET A 1 1.74 1.37 19.88
N GLY A 2 1.75 0.84 18.67
CA GLY A 2 1.69 -0.61 18.48
C GLY A 2 3.05 -1.27 18.70
N GLU A 3 3.06 -2.59 18.92
CA GLU A 3 4.26 -3.39 19.15
C GLU A 3 5.37 -3.16 18.09
N ASP A 4 5.00 -3.11 16.81
CA ASP A 4 5.95 -2.85 15.72
C ASP A 4 6.58 -1.46 15.80
N GLY A 5 5.85 -0.46 16.32
CA GLY A 5 6.39 0.87 16.58
C GLY A 5 7.45 0.86 17.68
N GLU A 6 7.28 0.03 18.69
CA GLU A 6 8.26 -0.16 19.77
C GLU A 6 9.53 -0.86 19.27
N LEU A 7 9.37 -1.90 18.43
CA LEU A 7 10.50 -2.57 17.77
C LEU A 7 11.31 -1.59 16.90
N LEU A 8 10.62 -0.78 16.09
CA LEU A 8 11.30 0.21 15.24
C LEU A 8 12.01 1.29 16.06
N LEU A 9 11.43 1.73 17.17
CA LEU A 9 12.08 2.67 18.10
C LEU A 9 13.27 2.04 18.82
N ALA A 10 13.20 0.78 19.25
CA ALA A 10 14.30 0.07 19.89
C ALA A 10 15.49 -0.02 18.93
N TYR A 11 15.23 -0.40 17.67
CA TYR A 11 16.27 -0.38 16.64
C TYR A 11 16.82 1.03 16.39
N SER A 12 15.94 2.02 16.25
CA SER A 12 16.34 3.41 15.97
C SER A 12 17.21 4.03 17.06
N ARG A 13 16.96 3.70 18.33
CA ARG A 13 17.67 4.29 19.48
C ARG A 13 18.97 3.57 19.84
N ASN A 14 18.94 2.25 19.79
CA ASN A 14 19.97 1.41 20.37
C ASN A 14 20.68 0.51 19.34
N GLY A 15 20.23 0.53 18.06
CA GLY A 15 20.74 -0.41 17.04
C GLY A 15 20.35 -1.86 17.32
N ASP A 16 19.25 -2.11 18.04
CA ASP A 16 18.83 -3.45 18.44
C ASP A 16 18.50 -4.33 17.23
N GLN A 17 19.44 -5.22 16.91
CA GLN A 17 19.34 -6.12 15.76
C GLN A 17 18.23 -7.17 15.91
N GLN A 18 17.84 -7.52 17.14
CA GLN A 18 16.75 -8.46 17.36
C GLN A 18 15.42 -7.83 17.00
N SER A 19 15.19 -6.58 17.40
CA SER A 19 14.02 -5.79 17.03
C SER A 19 13.93 -5.61 15.51
N LEU A 20 15.05 -5.33 14.84
CA LEU A 20 15.06 -5.23 13.38
C LEU A 20 14.73 -6.57 12.71
N SER A 21 15.32 -7.66 13.17
CA SER A 21 15.08 -9.01 12.64
C SER A 21 13.61 -9.40 12.78
N GLU A 22 12.99 -9.08 13.91
CA GLU A 22 11.57 -9.34 14.14
C GLU A 22 10.68 -8.49 13.21
N LEU A 23 11.00 -7.21 13.00
CA LEU A 23 10.31 -6.38 12.02
C LEU A 23 10.41 -6.96 10.61
N VAL A 24 11.61 -7.37 10.19
CA VAL A 24 11.80 -8.01 8.88
C VAL A 24 10.94 -9.27 8.77
N ARG A 25 10.96 -10.13 9.78
CA ARG A 25 10.18 -11.37 9.79
C ARG A 25 8.68 -11.11 9.67
N ARG A 26 8.14 -10.13 10.39
CA ARG A 26 6.71 -9.79 10.40
C ARG A 26 6.25 -9.12 9.11
N HIS A 27 7.09 -8.29 8.52
CA HIS A 27 6.68 -7.40 7.45
C HIS A 27 7.15 -7.82 6.05
N SER A 28 8.02 -8.83 5.91
CA SER A 28 8.56 -9.24 4.61
C SER A 28 7.48 -9.71 3.63
N ALA A 29 6.55 -10.55 4.07
CA ALA A 29 5.55 -11.15 3.18
C ALA A 29 4.66 -10.09 2.51
N TRP A 30 4.06 -9.21 3.30
CA TRP A 30 3.18 -8.17 2.76
C TRP A 30 3.95 -7.11 1.97
N MET A 31 5.17 -6.76 2.40
CA MET A 31 6.00 -5.79 1.68
C MET A 31 6.41 -6.31 0.30
N GLN A 32 6.76 -7.59 0.19
CA GLN A 32 7.01 -8.23 -1.10
C GLN A 32 5.75 -8.26 -1.96
N ALA A 33 4.58 -8.60 -1.39
CA ALA A 33 3.30 -8.58 -2.11
C ALA A 33 2.99 -7.18 -2.66
N LEU A 34 3.15 -6.14 -1.82
CA LEU A 34 2.98 -4.74 -2.22
C LEU A 34 3.92 -4.37 -3.39
N LEU A 35 5.22 -4.66 -3.27
CA LEU A 35 6.20 -4.32 -4.30
C LEU A 35 5.95 -5.07 -5.62
N ARG A 36 5.61 -6.36 -5.57
CA ARG A 36 5.24 -7.16 -6.76
C ARG A 36 3.96 -6.67 -7.43
N SER A 37 3.09 -6.00 -6.71
CA SER A 37 1.88 -5.41 -7.27
C SER A 37 2.12 -4.01 -7.85
N LEU A 38 3.12 -3.28 -7.34
CA LEU A 38 3.52 -1.97 -7.85
C LEU A 38 4.47 -2.06 -9.05
N LEU A 39 5.36 -3.04 -9.06
CA LEU A 39 6.38 -3.22 -10.08
C LEU A 39 6.00 -4.35 -11.06
N PRO A 40 6.19 -4.16 -12.37
CA PRO A 40 5.81 -5.15 -13.37
C PRO A 40 6.76 -6.35 -13.43
N ASP A 41 8.04 -6.14 -13.10
CA ASP A 41 9.08 -7.15 -13.14
C ASP A 41 9.35 -7.71 -11.75
N ALA A 42 9.41 -9.04 -11.63
CA ALA A 42 9.65 -9.72 -10.35
C ALA A 42 11.07 -9.44 -9.82
N ALA A 43 12.08 -9.37 -10.70
CA ALA A 43 13.44 -9.05 -10.29
C ALA A 43 13.54 -7.62 -9.75
N ASP A 44 12.85 -6.67 -10.41
CA ASP A 44 12.75 -5.30 -9.92
C ASP A 44 12.07 -5.22 -8.54
N ALA A 45 11.04 -6.05 -8.32
CA ALA A 45 10.35 -6.10 -7.02
C ALA A 45 11.25 -6.68 -5.92
N ASP A 46 12.01 -7.73 -6.21
CA ASP A 46 12.92 -8.34 -5.24
C ASP A 46 14.10 -7.39 -4.88
N ASP A 47 14.66 -6.68 -5.86
CA ASP A 47 15.66 -5.63 -5.61
C ASP A 47 15.08 -4.43 -4.86
N ALA A 48 13.84 -4.03 -5.18
CA ALA A 48 13.14 -2.97 -4.47
C ALA A 48 12.90 -3.35 -3.01
N PHE A 49 12.60 -4.62 -2.73
CA PHE A 49 12.45 -5.13 -1.37
C PHE A 49 13.74 -4.94 -0.55
N GLN A 50 14.88 -5.35 -1.09
CA GLN A 50 16.17 -5.16 -0.43
C GLN A 50 16.47 -3.66 -0.23
N THR A 51 16.26 -2.86 -1.28
CA THR A 51 16.48 -1.40 -1.22
C THR A 51 15.59 -0.73 -0.18
N THR A 52 14.35 -1.22 -0.01
CA THR A 52 13.42 -0.71 1.01
C THR A 52 13.94 -0.94 2.42
N TRP A 53 14.43 -2.13 2.73
CA TRP A 53 15.01 -2.39 4.05
C TRP A 53 16.26 -1.57 4.30
N ILE A 54 17.15 -1.41 3.30
CA ILE A 54 18.31 -0.52 3.40
C ILE A 54 17.86 0.93 3.70
N LYS A 55 16.81 1.40 3.01
CA LYS A 55 16.24 2.73 3.25
C LYS A 55 15.68 2.86 4.66
N VAL A 56 14.90 1.88 5.12
CA VAL A 56 14.36 1.83 6.50
C VAL A 56 15.47 1.89 7.52
N ILE A 57 16.52 1.07 7.39
CA ILE A 57 17.68 1.04 8.27
C ILE A 57 18.37 2.42 8.34
N ARG A 58 18.62 3.04 7.20
CA ARG A 58 19.28 4.35 7.11
C ARG A 58 18.44 5.49 7.68
N SER A 59 17.14 5.43 7.53
CA SER A 59 16.21 6.47 7.97
C SER A 59 15.53 6.17 9.31
N ALA A 60 15.86 5.07 9.97
CA ALA A 60 15.26 4.69 11.26
C ALA A 60 15.38 5.79 12.33
N SER A 61 16.49 6.54 12.34
CA SER A 61 16.69 7.66 13.25
C SER A 61 15.69 8.82 13.07
N SER A 62 15.01 8.90 11.94
CA SER A 62 13.95 9.88 11.69
C SER A 62 12.58 9.44 12.20
N TYR A 63 12.39 8.16 12.50
CA TYR A 63 11.14 7.66 13.03
C TYR A 63 10.92 8.16 14.47
N ARG A 64 9.78 8.82 14.71
CA ARG A 64 9.43 9.44 16.00
C ARG A 64 8.27 8.73 16.71
N GLY A 65 7.87 7.55 16.21
CA GLY A 65 6.70 6.83 16.68
C GLY A 65 5.53 6.96 15.70
N GLY A 66 4.41 6.32 16.05
CA GLY A 66 3.23 6.24 15.19
C GLY A 66 3.03 4.85 14.60
N ASN A 67 2.36 4.77 13.46
CA ASN A 67 2.13 3.50 12.77
C ASN A 67 3.39 3.07 11.99
N ALA A 68 4.12 2.06 12.52
CA ALA A 68 5.32 1.53 11.88
C ALA A 68 5.01 0.94 10.49
N ARG A 69 3.85 0.31 10.33
CA ARG A 69 3.44 -0.28 9.05
C ARG A 69 3.22 0.80 7.98
N ALA A 70 2.65 1.95 8.35
CA ALA A 70 2.56 3.11 7.45
C ALA A 70 3.95 3.62 7.05
N TYR A 71 4.87 3.74 7.99
CA TYR A 71 6.26 4.13 7.72
C TYR A 71 6.97 3.16 6.75
N LEU A 72 6.80 1.86 6.96
CA LEU A 72 7.35 0.83 6.07
C LEU A 72 6.71 0.87 4.67
N ALA A 73 5.39 1.09 4.59
CA ALA A 73 4.66 1.21 3.33
C ALA A 73 5.12 2.44 2.53
N ALA A 74 5.33 3.58 3.21
CA ALA A 74 5.89 4.80 2.62
C ALA A 74 7.28 4.55 2.02
N ALA A 75 8.15 3.87 2.75
CA ALA A 75 9.48 3.53 2.28
C ALA A 75 9.42 2.62 1.04
N ALA A 76 8.61 1.57 1.07
CA ALA A 76 8.44 0.64 -0.05
C ALA A 76 7.88 1.34 -1.30
N ARG A 77 6.82 2.14 -1.14
CA ARG A 77 6.23 2.92 -2.23
C ARG A 77 7.22 3.90 -2.84
N SER A 78 7.97 4.64 -2.03
CA SER A 78 8.98 5.57 -2.53
C SER A 78 10.02 4.86 -3.39
N VAL A 79 10.51 3.69 -2.97
CA VAL A 79 11.47 2.90 -3.74
C VAL A 79 10.86 2.42 -5.05
N ALA A 80 9.60 1.93 -5.02
CA ALA A 80 8.89 1.49 -6.23
C ALA A 80 8.71 2.63 -7.25
N ILE A 81 8.29 3.82 -6.80
CA ILE A 81 8.13 5.00 -7.66
C ILE A 81 9.46 5.41 -8.29
N ASP A 82 10.55 5.44 -7.51
CA ASP A 82 11.87 5.79 -8.01
C ASP A 82 12.35 4.79 -9.09
N ARG A 83 12.02 3.50 -8.95
CA ARG A 83 12.32 2.51 -9.98
C ARG A 83 11.49 2.70 -11.25
N LEU A 84 10.19 2.91 -11.11
CA LEU A 84 9.30 3.17 -12.26
C LEU A 84 9.76 4.40 -13.05
N ARG A 85 10.15 5.48 -12.37
CA ARG A 85 10.67 6.70 -13.01
C ARG A 85 11.98 6.45 -13.75
N ARG A 86 12.90 5.67 -13.19
CA ARG A 86 14.15 5.30 -13.87
C ARG A 86 13.92 4.40 -15.09
N GLY A 87 12.90 3.55 -15.04
CA GLY A 87 12.47 2.70 -16.16
C GLY A 87 11.67 3.44 -17.24
N GLY A 88 11.58 4.78 -17.20
CA GLY A 88 10.85 5.60 -18.18
C GLY A 88 9.33 5.52 -18.08
N ARG A 89 8.79 4.95 -17.01
CA ARG A 89 7.35 4.90 -16.74
C ARG A 89 6.94 6.09 -15.88
N THR A 90 6.11 6.94 -16.43
CA THR A 90 5.45 8.04 -15.69
C THR A 90 4.42 7.45 -14.75
N VAL A 91 4.64 7.57 -13.44
CA VAL A 91 3.57 7.33 -12.45
C VAL A 91 2.75 8.62 -12.42
N SER A 92 1.62 8.63 -13.11
CA SER A 92 0.67 9.75 -13.02
C SER A 92 0.03 9.72 -11.64
N LEU A 93 0.37 10.72 -10.82
CA LEU A 93 -0.29 11.00 -9.54
C LEU A 93 -1.42 12.03 -9.74
N ASP A 94 -1.76 12.32 -11.00
CA ASP A 94 -2.85 13.24 -11.30
C ASP A 94 -4.17 12.60 -10.80
N ALA A 95 -4.63 13.11 -9.67
CA ALA A 95 -6.00 12.94 -9.26
C ALA A 95 -6.86 13.59 -10.34
N GLU A 96 -7.51 12.79 -11.19
CA GLU A 96 -8.69 13.29 -11.88
C GLU A 96 -9.64 13.74 -10.78
N GLU A 97 -9.85 15.06 -10.70
CA GLU A 97 -10.82 15.68 -9.80
C GLU A 97 -12.22 15.18 -10.17
N GLY A 98 -12.61 14.05 -9.56
CA GLY A 98 -13.98 13.59 -9.59
C GLY A 98 -14.81 14.52 -8.73
N GLU A 99 -15.65 15.33 -9.35
CA GLU A 99 -16.69 16.10 -8.68
C GLU A 99 -17.54 15.17 -7.80
N GLY A 100 -17.44 15.34 -6.48
CA GLY A 100 -18.21 14.51 -5.51
C GLY A 100 -17.65 14.53 -4.08
N ALA A 101 -16.80 15.48 -3.73
CA ALA A 101 -16.03 15.45 -2.46
C ALA A 101 -16.85 15.82 -1.20
N GLU A 102 -18.07 16.35 -1.30
CA GLU A 102 -18.77 16.90 -0.12
C GLU A 102 -19.72 15.92 0.62
N ALA A 103 -20.12 14.80 0.01
CA ALA A 103 -21.10 13.91 0.64
C ALA A 103 -20.51 12.78 1.51
N ALA A 104 -19.18 12.60 1.56
CA ALA A 104 -18.56 11.44 2.19
C ALA A 104 -17.94 11.70 3.58
N ALA A 105 -18.01 12.92 4.08
CA ALA A 105 -17.37 13.28 5.37
C ALA A 105 -18.03 12.64 6.59
N ASN A 106 -19.28 12.17 6.50
CA ASN A 106 -20.05 11.59 7.62
C ASN A 106 -20.14 10.06 7.63
N ALA A 107 -19.52 9.35 6.66
CA ALA A 107 -19.53 7.89 6.62
C ALA A 107 -18.19 7.26 7.05
N ALA A 108 -17.51 7.84 8.02
CA ALA A 108 -16.14 7.48 8.40
C ALA A 108 -15.99 6.18 9.21
N ALA A 109 -17.07 5.39 9.42
CA ALA A 109 -17.01 4.20 10.27
C ALA A 109 -17.43 2.88 9.63
N ALA A 110 -17.99 2.87 8.41
CA ALA A 110 -18.47 1.64 7.78
C ALA A 110 -18.21 1.64 6.27
N GLY A 111 -16.94 1.60 5.88
CA GLY A 111 -16.61 1.13 4.54
C GLY A 111 -16.87 -0.38 4.47
N PRO A 112 -17.36 -0.93 3.34
CA PRO A 112 -17.54 -2.36 3.22
C PRO A 112 -16.20 -3.05 3.51
N ASN A 113 -16.25 -3.99 4.46
CA ASN A 113 -15.12 -4.81 4.82
C ASN A 113 -14.73 -5.64 3.57
N PRO A 114 -13.50 -5.55 3.04
CA PRO A 114 -13.09 -6.34 1.88
C PRO A 114 -13.08 -7.85 2.10
N GLY A 115 -13.37 -8.29 3.34
CA GLY A 115 -13.38 -9.68 3.74
C GLY A 115 -14.70 -10.42 3.58
N GLU A 116 -15.78 -9.79 3.06
CA GLU A 116 -16.97 -10.54 2.67
C GLU A 116 -16.70 -11.29 1.37
N ALA A 117 -16.33 -12.53 1.57
CA ALA A 117 -16.30 -13.69 0.68
C ALA A 117 -16.47 -13.40 -0.82
N PHE A 118 -15.34 -13.22 -1.51
CA PHE A 118 -15.26 -13.50 -2.93
C PHE A 118 -15.34 -15.03 -3.12
N GLU A 119 -16.52 -15.59 -3.26
CA GLU A 119 -16.73 -16.91 -3.85
C GLU A 119 -16.57 -16.82 -5.37
N SER A 120 -15.45 -16.28 -5.84
CA SER A 120 -15.10 -16.22 -7.25
C SER A 120 -14.27 -17.44 -7.62
N LYS A 121 -14.56 -18.06 -8.74
CA LYS A 121 -13.73 -19.08 -9.40
C LYS A 121 -12.40 -18.51 -9.93
N ALA A 122 -12.12 -17.23 -9.69
CA ALA A 122 -10.91 -16.54 -10.11
C ALA A 122 -9.69 -17.10 -9.38
N THR A 123 -8.65 -17.43 -10.13
CA THR A 123 -7.38 -17.87 -9.55
C THR A 123 -6.63 -16.70 -8.92
N SER A 124 -5.69 -16.98 -8.02
CA SER A 124 -4.81 -15.93 -7.46
C SER A 124 -4.08 -15.13 -8.55
N GLU A 125 -3.80 -15.75 -9.70
CA GLU A 125 -3.13 -15.07 -10.82
C GLU A 125 -4.10 -14.14 -11.57
N ASP A 126 -5.37 -14.51 -11.71
CA ASP A 126 -6.39 -13.65 -12.32
C ASP A 126 -6.61 -12.40 -11.48
N VAL A 127 -6.68 -12.56 -10.15
CA VAL A 127 -6.77 -11.42 -9.22
C VAL A 127 -5.56 -10.50 -9.34
N ARG A 128 -4.34 -11.04 -9.36
CA ARG A 128 -3.11 -10.23 -9.52
C ARG A 128 -3.09 -9.49 -10.85
N ARG A 129 -3.56 -10.13 -11.93
CA ARG A 129 -3.66 -9.52 -13.25
C ARG A 129 -4.66 -8.37 -13.23
N ALA A 130 -5.85 -8.59 -12.66
CA ALA A 130 -6.88 -7.56 -12.53
C ALA A 130 -6.38 -6.36 -11.71
N VAL A 131 -5.68 -6.60 -10.60
CA VAL A 131 -5.08 -5.53 -9.79
C VAL A 131 -4.06 -4.72 -10.60
N ARG A 132 -3.23 -5.35 -11.43
CA ARG A 132 -2.27 -4.66 -12.30
C ARG A 132 -2.93 -3.80 -13.38
N MET A 133 -4.15 -4.15 -13.80
CA MET A 133 -4.93 -3.40 -14.79
C MET A 133 -5.69 -2.21 -14.19
N LEU A 134 -5.73 -2.07 -12.88
CA LEU A 134 -6.33 -0.90 -12.24
C LEU A 134 -5.52 0.37 -12.56
N PRO A 135 -6.18 1.54 -12.69
CA PRO A 135 -5.50 2.83 -12.71
C PRO A 135 -4.61 3.02 -11.47
N ASP A 136 -3.55 3.81 -11.59
CA ASP A 136 -2.51 3.91 -10.55
C ASP A 136 -3.04 4.35 -9.18
N GLY A 137 -3.90 5.37 -9.10
CA GLY A 137 -4.46 5.85 -7.84
C GLY A 137 -5.31 4.80 -7.14
N PRO A 138 -6.39 4.29 -7.76
CA PRO A 138 -7.19 3.18 -7.24
C PRO A 138 -6.36 1.97 -6.84
N ARG A 139 -5.38 1.57 -7.65
CA ARG A 139 -4.49 0.45 -7.34
C ARG A 139 -3.68 0.69 -6.07
N GLN A 140 -3.09 1.88 -5.91
CA GLN A 140 -2.29 2.21 -4.73
C GLN A 140 -3.13 2.21 -3.46
N VAL A 141 -4.33 2.82 -3.48
CA VAL A 141 -5.25 2.80 -2.33
C VAL A 141 -5.63 1.38 -1.95
N LEU A 142 -5.99 0.55 -2.93
CA LEU A 142 -6.35 -0.85 -2.70
C LEU A 142 -5.21 -1.63 -2.03
N LEU A 143 -4.00 -1.53 -2.56
CA LEU A 143 -2.83 -2.25 -2.04
C LEU A 143 -2.43 -1.77 -0.65
N LEU A 144 -2.41 -0.46 -0.40
CA LEU A 144 -2.12 0.08 0.92
C LEU A 144 -3.20 -0.33 1.94
N ARG A 145 -4.46 -0.46 1.52
CA ARG A 145 -5.55 -0.92 2.39
C ARG A 145 -5.47 -2.41 2.69
N ILE A 146 -5.24 -3.26 1.67
CA ILE A 146 -5.28 -4.73 1.82
C ILE A 146 -3.94 -5.25 2.34
N GLU A 147 -2.85 -4.97 1.63
CA GLU A 147 -1.52 -5.48 2.00
C GLU A 147 -0.90 -4.67 3.15
N GLY A 148 -1.06 -3.34 3.11
CA GLY A 148 -0.55 -2.45 4.13
C GLY A 148 -1.43 -2.37 5.39
N GLU A 149 -2.69 -2.83 5.35
CA GLU A 149 -3.68 -2.71 6.43
C GLU A 149 -3.85 -1.29 6.98
N LEU A 150 -3.51 -0.27 6.16
CA LEU A 150 -3.56 1.12 6.57
C LEU A 150 -5.00 1.63 6.66
N ALA A 151 -5.27 2.50 7.61
CA ALA A 151 -6.53 3.25 7.66
C ALA A 151 -6.59 4.26 6.50
N PHE A 152 -7.80 4.58 5.99
CA PHE A 152 -7.94 5.54 4.88
C PHE A 152 -7.32 6.91 5.15
N ARG A 153 -7.30 7.37 6.41
CA ARG A 153 -6.62 8.62 6.78
C ARG A 153 -5.10 8.53 6.60
N GLU A 154 -4.53 7.38 6.93
CA GLU A 154 -3.08 7.13 6.74
C GLU A 154 -2.74 7.01 5.26
N ILE A 155 -3.59 6.32 4.48
CA ILE A 155 -3.46 6.22 3.02
C ILE A 155 -3.55 7.61 2.38
N ALA A 156 -4.52 8.42 2.77
CA ALA A 156 -4.69 9.79 2.26
C ALA A 156 -3.46 10.65 2.54
N ALA A 157 -2.94 10.60 3.79
CA ALA A 157 -1.72 11.31 4.17
C ALA A 157 -0.50 10.82 3.39
N GLU A 158 -0.35 9.50 3.22
CA GLU A 158 0.77 8.89 2.50
C GLU A 158 0.77 9.24 1.00
N LEU A 159 -0.41 9.27 0.38
CA LEU A 159 -0.55 9.60 -1.03
C LEU A 159 -0.61 11.10 -1.31
N GLY A 160 -0.74 11.94 -0.28
CA GLY A 160 -0.91 13.38 -0.40
C GLY A 160 -2.24 13.78 -1.05
N ILE A 161 -3.32 13.00 -0.82
CA ILE A 161 -4.64 13.20 -1.40
C ILE A 161 -5.70 13.45 -0.33
N PRO A 162 -6.83 14.10 -0.66
CA PRO A 162 -7.96 14.22 0.25
C PRO A 162 -8.51 12.84 0.68
N LEU A 163 -9.03 12.72 1.90
CA LEU A 163 -9.66 11.49 2.39
C LEU A 163 -10.82 11.03 1.49
N GLY A 164 -11.63 11.97 0.99
CA GLY A 164 -12.72 11.67 0.05
C GLY A 164 -12.23 11.02 -1.24
N THR A 165 -11.09 11.47 -1.75
CA THR A 165 -10.45 10.88 -2.94
C THR A 165 -9.99 9.45 -2.66
N ALA A 166 -9.37 9.18 -1.51
CA ALA A 166 -8.97 7.82 -1.13
C ALA A 166 -10.18 6.87 -1.06
N LEU A 167 -11.30 7.32 -0.48
CA LEU A 167 -12.53 6.53 -0.40
C LEU A 167 -13.15 6.29 -1.80
N THR A 168 -13.15 7.29 -2.66
CA THR A 168 -13.65 7.18 -4.03
C THR A 168 -12.77 6.21 -4.83
N TRP A 169 -11.45 6.32 -4.73
CA TRP A 169 -10.53 5.41 -5.41
C TRP A 169 -10.67 3.96 -4.94
N MET A 170 -10.95 3.73 -3.66
CA MET A 170 -11.23 2.38 -3.17
C MET A 170 -12.51 1.81 -3.79
N ARG A 171 -13.58 2.62 -3.90
CA ARG A 171 -14.82 2.21 -4.58
C ARG A 171 -14.57 1.87 -6.05
N THR A 172 -13.85 2.74 -6.76
CA THR A 172 -13.47 2.52 -8.16
C THR A 172 -12.65 1.24 -8.32
N ALA A 173 -11.67 1.00 -7.46
CA ALA A 173 -10.87 -0.23 -7.49
C ALA A 173 -11.74 -1.47 -7.31
N THR A 174 -12.60 -1.48 -6.30
CA THR A 174 -13.49 -2.61 -6.01
C THR A 174 -14.46 -2.87 -7.14
N GLN A 175 -15.06 -1.82 -7.70
CA GLN A 175 -15.98 -1.95 -8.83
C GLN A 175 -15.29 -2.53 -10.06
N LYS A 176 -14.15 -1.99 -10.46
CA LYS A 176 -13.38 -2.49 -11.62
C LYS A 176 -12.91 -3.94 -11.43
N LEU A 177 -12.51 -4.32 -10.22
CA LEU A 177 -12.15 -5.71 -9.92
C LEU A 177 -13.35 -6.65 -10.09
N ARG A 178 -14.56 -6.27 -9.62
CA ARG A 178 -15.77 -7.05 -9.83
C ARG A 178 -16.09 -7.23 -11.30
N GLU A 179 -16.02 -6.16 -12.09
CA GLU A 179 -16.23 -6.20 -13.53
C GLU A 179 -15.24 -7.14 -14.25
N MET A 180 -13.95 -7.05 -13.91
CA MET A 180 -12.88 -7.86 -14.52
C MET A 180 -12.92 -9.34 -14.10
N LEU A 181 -13.36 -9.64 -12.88
CA LEU A 181 -13.40 -11.02 -12.35
C LEU A 181 -14.75 -11.71 -12.57
N GLY A 182 -15.71 -11.06 -13.26
CA GLY A 182 -16.92 -11.69 -13.70
C GLY A 182 -18.09 -11.67 -12.71
N GLU A 183 -18.08 -10.85 -11.69
CA GLU A 183 -19.19 -10.67 -10.74
C GLU A 183 -20.19 -9.58 -11.16
N GLY A 184 -20.29 -9.30 -12.45
CA GLY A 184 -21.14 -8.26 -13.04
C GLY A 184 -22.36 -8.79 -13.82
N LYS A 185 -23.03 -9.88 -13.34
CA LYS A 185 -24.36 -10.26 -13.86
C LYS A 185 -25.25 -10.81 -12.77
#